data_903ea22f0c3885eba162ceaac2037850
#
_entry.id   903ea22f0c3885eba162ceaac2037850
#
_cell.length_a   1.000
_cell.length_b   1.000
_cell.length_c   1.000
_cell.angle_alpha   90.00
_cell.angle_beta   90.00
_cell.angle_gamma   90.00
#
_symmetry.space_group_name_H-M   'P 1'
#
loop_
_entity.id
_entity.type
_entity.pdbx_description
1 polymer ?
#
loop_
_entity_poly.entity_id
_entity_poly.type
_entity_poly.pdbx_seq_one_letter_code
_entity_poly.pdbx_strand_id
1 'polypeptide(L)'
;VLDADITGPSIPMAFGVHQRATGTDAGIDPAVTPSGIKLMSLNLLTANETDPVVWRGPVIANVVKQFWSDVVWGEVDYMFVDMPPGTGDVPLTVFQSLPVDGIIVVTSPQDLVSMIVSKAVHMAEMMSIPVLGLIENYSWYQCPDCGARHAIFGESRLEEVARELGLPILARLPIDPALAAACDAGKVEGAERNYLEEVAAQLDR
;
A
#
# COMPACT_ATOMS: atom_id res chain seq x y z
N VAL A 1 -3.93 -2.37 -9.01
CA VAL A 1 -3.82 -1.74 -7.68
C VAL A 1 -5.05 -0.91 -7.42
N LEU A 2 -5.66 -1.07 -6.25
CA LEU A 2 -6.76 -0.24 -5.76
C LEU A 2 -6.19 0.68 -4.67
N ASP A 3 -6.20 1.99 -4.92
CA ASP A 3 -5.81 3.02 -3.96
C ASP A 3 -7.03 3.35 -3.09
N ALA A 4 -7.03 2.83 -1.87
CA ALA A 4 -8.09 3.02 -0.88
C ALA A 4 -7.77 4.14 0.13
N ASP A 5 -6.61 4.79 0.03
CA ASP A 5 -6.34 6.02 0.78
C ASP A 5 -7.00 7.23 0.09
N ILE A 6 -8.31 7.32 0.25
CA ILE A 6 -9.15 8.35 -0.36
C ILE A 6 -8.75 9.76 0.08
N THR A 7 -8.14 9.90 1.24
CA THR A 7 -7.78 11.20 1.83
C THR A 7 -6.43 11.72 1.37
N GLY A 8 -5.53 10.81 1.03
CA GLY A 8 -4.18 11.12 0.57
C GLY A 8 -3.72 10.23 -0.58
N PRO A 9 -4.52 10.09 -1.66
CA PRO A 9 -4.22 9.14 -2.71
C PRO A 9 -2.91 9.52 -3.42
N SER A 10 -1.98 8.57 -3.51
CA SER A 10 -0.63 8.79 -4.04
C SER A 10 -0.23 7.82 -5.16
N ILE A 11 -0.95 6.73 -5.30
CA ILE A 11 -0.60 5.66 -6.25
C ILE A 11 -0.54 6.16 -7.71
N PRO A 12 -1.53 6.88 -8.26
CA PRO A 12 -1.44 7.36 -9.64
C PRO A 12 -0.24 8.27 -9.88
N MET A 13 0.08 9.14 -8.91
CA MET A 13 1.24 10.04 -9.00
C MET A 13 2.54 9.25 -9.06
N ALA A 14 2.74 8.26 -8.20
CA ALA A 14 3.95 7.44 -8.18
C ALA A 14 4.16 6.67 -9.50
N PHE A 15 3.06 6.26 -10.15
CA PHE A 15 3.09 5.58 -11.45
C PHE A 15 3.06 6.53 -12.67
N GLY A 16 2.98 7.85 -12.45
CA GLY A 16 2.88 8.85 -13.54
C GLY A 16 1.60 8.74 -14.36
N VAL A 17 0.51 8.27 -13.75
CA VAL A 17 -0.78 8.11 -14.39
C VAL A 17 -1.66 9.32 -14.08
N HIS A 18 -1.89 10.15 -15.10
CA HIS A 18 -2.73 11.36 -15.02
C HIS A 18 -4.02 11.24 -15.84
N GLN A 19 -4.16 10.14 -16.57
CA GLN A 19 -5.34 9.90 -17.38
C GLN A 19 -6.52 9.56 -16.46
N ARG A 20 -7.64 10.26 -16.66
CA ARG A 20 -8.87 10.01 -15.91
C ARG A 20 -9.43 8.62 -16.22
N ALA A 21 -9.99 7.98 -15.21
CA ALA A 21 -10.83 6.82 -15.39
C ALA A 21 -12.09 7.22 -16.16
N THR A 22 -12.55 6.38 -17.06
CA THR A 22 -13.70 6.64 -17.93
C THR A 22 -14.84 5.69 -17.58
N GLY A 23 -16.07 6.24 -17.47
CA GLY A 23 -17.26 5.42 -17.32
C GLY A 23 -17.69 4.86 -18.68
N THR A 24 -18.06 3.58 -18.69
CA THR A 24 -18.65 2.88 -19.85
C THR A 24 -19.95 2.21 -19.45
N ASP A 25 -20.68 1.64 -20.41
CA ASP A 25 -21.90 0.87 -20.12
C ASP A 25 -21.62 -0.37 -19.27
N ALA A 26 -20.37 -0.85 -19.23
CA ALA A 26 -19.94 -2.02 -18.45
C ALA A 26 -19.45 -1.66 -17.04
N GLY A 27 -19.19 -0.38 -16.76
CA GLY A 27 -18.65 0.10 -15.50
C GLY A 27 -17.57 1.18 -15.68
N ILE A 28 -16.62 1.25 -14.77
CA ILE A 28 -15.52 2.20 -14.81
C ILE A 28 -14.27 1.49 -15.32
N ASP A 29 -13.68 1.97 -16.41
CA ASP A 29 -12.41 1.45 -16.89
C ASP A 29 -11.27 1.96 -15.99
N PRO A 30 -10.43 1.07 -15.44
CA PRO A 30 -9.25 1.49 -14.66
C PRO A 30 -8.22 2.15 -15.58
N ALA A 31 -7.41 3.04 -15.02
CA ALA A 31 -6.23 3.50 -15.74
C ALA A 31 -5.20 2.37 -15.83
N VAL A 32 -4.42 2.35 -16.92
CA VAL A 32 -3.43 1.29 -17.17
C VAL A 32 -2.05 1.92 -17.33
N THR A 33 -1.07 1.43 -16.59
CA THR A 33 0.33 1.88 -16.70
C THR A 33 1.00 1.31 -17.97
N PRO A 34 2.17 1.83 -18.36
CA PRO A 34 2.93 1.30 -19.50
C PRO A 34 3.28 -0.19 -19.38
N SER A 35 3.47 -0.73 -18.18
CA SER A 35 3.72 -2.17 -17.96
C SER A 35 2.45 -3.01 -17.91
N GLY A 36 1.26 -2.39 -17.96
CA GLY A 36 -0.03 -3.10 -17.95
C GLY A 36 -0.68 -3.22 -16.56
N ILE A 37 -0.15 -2.54 -15.54
CA ILE A 37 -0.76 -2.52 -14.19
C ILE A 37 -2.04 -1.69 -14.26
N LYS A 38 -3.15 -2.27 -13.82
CA LYS A 38 -4.44 -1.57 -13.71
C LYS A 38 -4.51 -0.82 -12.39
N LEU A 39 -4.83 0.48 -12.46
CA LEU A 39 -4.91 1.36 -11.30
C LEU A 39 -6.32 1.97 -11.17
N MET A 40 -6.82 2.00 -9.95
CA MET A 40 -8.01 2.77 -9.60
C MET A 40 -7.77 3.56 -8.33
N SER A 41 -8.03 4.85 -8.40
CA SER A 41 -7.89 5.81 -7.30
C SER A 41 -8.92 6.92 -7.45
N LEU A 42 -9.28 7.55 -6.35
CA LEU A 42 -10.20 8.69 -6.39
C LEU A 42 -9.67 9.85 -7.23
N ASN A 43 -8.38 10.11 -7.23
CA ASN A 43 -7.75 11.16 -8.04
C ASN A 43 -8.03 11.00 -9.54
N LEU A 44 -8.27 9.79 -10.01
CA LEU A 44 -8.59 9.52 -11.42
C LEU A 44 -10.04 9.88 -11.79
N LEU A 45 -10.90 10.17 -10.79
CA LEU A 45 -12.30 10.56 -10.97
C LEU A 45 -12.53 12.05 -10.71
N THR A 46 -11.63 12.73 -10.00
CA THR A 46 -11.78 14.16 -9.67
C THR A 46 -11.41 15.07 -10.84
N ALA A 47 -11.93 16.29 -10.83
CA ALA A 47 -11.63 17.28 -11.87
C ALA A 47 -10.18 17.76 -11.78
N ASN A 48 -9.66 17.95 -10.57
CA ASN A 48 -8.27 18.27 -10.29
C ASN A 48 -7.73 17.31 -9.23
N GLU A 49 -6.50 16.84 -9.40
CA GLU A 49 -5.83 15.93 -8.45
C GLU A 49 -5.62 16.54 -7.07
N THR A 50 -5.62 17.87 -6.98
CA THR A 50 -5.42 18.63 -5.74
C THR A 50 -6.71 19.04 -5.05
N ASP A 51 -7.88 18.68 -5.60
CA ASP A 51 -9.15 19.05 -4.98
C ASP A 51 -9.35 18.26 -3.68
N PRO A 52 -9.54 18.94 -2.54
CA PRO A 52 -9.70 18.25 -1.27
C PRO A 52 -11.02 17.50 -1.25
N VAL A 53 -10.95 16.21 -0.94
CA VAL A 53 -12.15 15.39 -0.76
C VAL A 53 -12.54 15.42 0.72
N VAL A 54 -13.60 16.16 1.03
CA VAL A 54 -14.12 16.30 2.40
C VAL A 54 -15.31 15.34 2.58
N TRP A 55 -15.04 14.05 2.65
CA TRP A 55 -16.08 13.05 2.86
C TRP A 55 -16.00 12.45 4.27
N ARG A 56 -17.14 11.99 4.78
CA ARG A 56 -17.21 11.28 6.05
C ARG A 56 -16.95 9.78 5.83
N GLY A 57 -16.46 9.09 6.86
CA GLY A 57 -16.08 7.68 6.81
C GLY A 57 -17.04 6.74 6.04
N PRO A 58 -18.38 6.78 6.27
CA PRO A 58 -19.30 5.93 5.54
C PRO A 58 -19.36 6.16 4.02
N VAL A 59 -19.10 7.40 3.57
CA VAL A 59 -19.05 7.73 2.14
C VAL A 59 -17.77 7.16 1.53
N ILE A 60 -16.64 7.34 2.22
CA ILE A 60 -15.34 6.79 1.82
C ILE A 60 -15.43 5.27 1.69
N ALA A 61 -16.00 4.61 2.69
CA ALA A 61 -16.20 3.17 2.69
C ALA A 61 -17.02 2.68 1.49
N ASN A 62 -18.08 3.41 1.11
CA ASN A 62 -18.88 3.08 -0.07
C ASN A 62 -18.09 3.26 -1.37
N VAL A 63 -17.24 4.27 -1.48
CA VAL A 63 -16.39 4.47 -2.67
C VAL A 63 -15.40 3.32 -2.84
N VAL A 64 -14.77 2.85 -1.77
CA VAL A 64 -13.89 1.67 -1.83
C VAL A 64 -14.64 0.44 -2.32
N LYS A 65 -15.88 0.22 -1.85
CA LYS A 65 -16.73 -0.86 -2.35
C LYS A 65 -17.04 -0.72 -3.84
N GLN A 66 -17.37 0.50 -4.28
CA GLN A 66 -17.64 0.79 -5.70
C GLN A 66 -16.38 0.58 -6.56
N PHE A 67 -15.20 0.92 -6.07
CA PHE A 67 -13.95 0.63 -6.78
C PHE A 67 -13.71 -0.86 -6.95
N TRP A 68 -14.19 -1.67 -6.03
CA TRP A 68 -14.15 -3.12 -6.19
C TRP A 68 -15.21 -3.64 -7.15
N SER A 69 -16.47 -3.19 -7.04
CA SER A 69 -17.62 -3.76 -7.75
C SER A 69 -17.84 -3.15 -9.14
N ASP A 70 -17.60 -1.85 -9.31
CA ASP A 70 -18.02 -1.09 -10.49
C ASP A 70 -16.87 -0.86 -11.48
N VAL A 71 -15.62 -1.11 -11.06
CA VAL A 71 -14.44 -1.05 -11.94
C VAL A 71 -14.31 -2.34 -12.73
N VAL A 72 -14.13 -2.21 -14.05
CA VAL A 72 -13.94 -3.34 -14.96
C VAL A 72 -12.50 -3.83 -14.88
N TRP A 73 -12.18 -4.56 -13.80
CA TRP A 73 -10.84 -5.10 -13.59
C TRP A 73 -10.43 -6.12 -14.63
N GLY A 74 -11.40 -6.92 -15.17
CA GLY A 74 -11.12 -8.02 -16.07
C GLY A 74 -10.27 -9.10 -15.40
N GLU A 75 -9.40 -9.74 -16.17
CA GLU A 75 -8.45 -10.73 -15.61
C GLU A 75 -7.30 -10.01 -14.93
N VAL A 76 -7.05 -10.34 -13.65
CA VAL A 76 -5.91 -9.90 -12.85
C VAL A 76 -5.40 -11.05 -12.01
N ASP A 77 -4.09 -11.23 -11.95
CA ASP A 77 -3.46 -12.30 -11.15
C ASP A 77 -3.41 -11.90 -9.68
N TYR A 78 -3.08 -10.63 -9.39
CA TYR A 78 -2.96 -10.07 -8.05
C TYR A 78 -3.65 -8.72 -7.96
N MET A 79 -4.40 -8.52 -6.88
CA MET A 79 -4.98 -7.22 -6.51
C MET A 79 -4.33 -6.70 -5.23
N PHE A 80 -3.58 -5.62 -5.33
CA PHE A 80 -3.08 -4.90 -4.16
C PHE A 80 -4.04 -3.77 -3.80
N VAL A 81 -4.41 -3.71 -2.52
CA VAL A 81 -5.24 -2.63 -1.97
C VAL A 81 -4.36 -1.80 -1.04
N ASP A 82 -4.04 -0.58 -1.44
CA ASP A 82 -3.30 0.39 -0.63
C ASP A 82 -4.25 1.11 0.30
N MET A 83 -4.08 0.92 1.61
CA MET A 83 -5.00 1.41 2.63
C MET A 83 -4.42 2.61 3.38
N PRO A 84 -5.27 3.53 3.87
CA PRO A 84 -4.81 4.58 4.75
C PRO A 84 -4.21 4.00 6.03
N PRO A 85 -3.31 4.75 6.71
CA PRO A 85 -2.70 4.29 7.93
C PRO A 85 -3.72 4.09 9.07
N GLY A 86 -3.45 3.12 9.92
CA GLY A 86 -4.23 2.84 11.11
C GLY A 86 -5.36 1.82 10.91
N THR A 87 -6.32 1.81 11.84
CA THR A 87 -7.39 0.81 11.96
C THR A 87 -8.78 1.46 11.87
N GLY A 88 -8.94 2.45 11.00
CA GLY A 88 -10.19 3.20 10.82
C GLY A 88 -11.23 2.49 9.94
N ASP A 89 -12.21 3.27 9.48
CA ASP A 89 -13.37 2.76 8.72
C ASP A 89 -12.99 2.12 7.40
N VAL A 90 -11.93 2.60 6.72
CA VAL A 90 -11.53 2.07 5.41
C VAL A 90 -10.95 0.67 5.51
N PRO A 91 -9.91 0.39 6.34
CA PRO A 91 -9.44 -0.96 6.57
C PRO A 91 -10.56 -1.92 6.99
N LEU A 92 -11.42 -1.50 7.91
CA LEU A 92 -12.55 -2.32 8.33
C LEU A 92 -13.49 -2.64 7.17
N THR A 93 -13.77 -1.66 6.31
CA THR A 93 -14.64 -1.86 5.13
C THR A 93 -14.01 -2.81 4.11
N VAL A 94 -12.71 -2.66 3.84
CA VAL A 94 -11.95 -3.56 2.97
C VAL A 94 -12.09 -4.99 3.49
N PHE A 95 -11.81 -5.22 4.76
CA PHE A 95 -11.86 -6.55 5.38
C PHE A 95 -13.25 -7.17 5.40
N GLN A 96 -14.30 -6.35 5.49
CA GLN A 96 -15.69 -6.83 5.50
C GLN A 96 -16.29 -7.04 4.11
N SER A 97 -15.74 -6.41 3.09
CA SER A 97 -16.43 -6.27 1.81
C SER A 97 -15.67 -6.84 0.62
N LEU A 98 -14.34 -6.96 0.72
CA LEU A 98 -13.49 -7.51 -0.31
C LEU A 98 -13.02 -8.92 0.09
N PRO A 99 -12.87 -9.83 -0.87
CA PRO A 99 -12.32 -11.17 -0.62
C PRO A 99 -10.78 -11.10 -0.46
N VAL A 100 -10.33 -10.62 0.70
CA VAL A 100 -8.91 -10.43 1.00
C VAL A 100 -8.27 -11.76 1.38
N ASP A 101 -7.25 -12.21 0.63
CA ASP A 101 -6.50 -13.44 0.91
C ASP A 101 -5.52 -13.27 2.07
N GLY A 102 -5.03 -12.06 2.30
CA GLY A 102 -4.13 -11.75 3.41
C GLY A 102 -3.68 -10.29 3.44
N ILE A 103 -3.05 -9.90 4.53
CA ILE A 103 -2.48 -8.57 4.68
C ILE A 103 -0.98 -8.61 4.92
N ILE A 104 -0.29 -7.61 4.41
CA ILE A 104 1.10 -7.29 4.74
C ILE A 104 1.07 -6.01 5.56
N VAL A 105 1.66 -6.06 6.76
CA VAL A 105 1.74 -4.89 7.62
C VAL A 105 3.07 -4.18 7.39
N VAL A 106 3.00 -2.96 6.88
CA VAL A 106 4.18 -2.12 6.64
C VAL A 106 4.40 -1.19 7.83
N THR A 107 5.62 -1.14 8.33
CA THR A 107 6.00 -0.43 9.55
C THR A 107 7.31 0.36 9.35
N SER A 108 7.75 1.07 10.39
CA SER A 108 9.05 1.75 10.46
C SER A 108 9.69 1.53 11.83
N PRO A 109 11.01 1.79 12.03
CA PRO A 109 11.72 1.45 13.28
C PRO A 109 11.27 2.19 14.54
N GLN A 110 10.38 3.17 14.45
CA GLN A 110 9.98 4.03 15.57
C GLN A 110 9.17 3.28 16.63
N ASP A 111 9.42 3.54 17.91
CA ASP A 111 8.81 2.83 19.07
C ASP A 111 7.27 2.86 19.09
N LEU A 112 6.65 3.97 18.70
CA LEU A 112 5.19 4.10 18.67
C LEU A 112 4.51 3.17 17.65
N VAL A 113 5.26 2.67 16.69
CA VAL A 113 4.74 1.85 15.60
C VAL A 113 4.39 0.44 16.06
N SER A 114 5.07 -0.11 17.07
CA SER A 114 4.77 -1.44 17.62
C SER A 114 3.31 -1.58 18.06
N MET A 115 2.76 -0.55 18.71
CA MET A 115 1.36 -0.52 19.11
C MET A 115 0.40 -0.47 17.91
N ILE A 116 0.76 0.26 16.86
CA ILE A 116 -0.05 0.39 15.65
C ILE A 116 -0.07 -0.95 14.89
N VAL A 117 1.08 -1.60 14.77
CA VAL A 117 1.23 -2.94 14.18
C VAL A 117 0.36 -3.94 14.93
N SER A 118 0.45 -4.00 16.26
CA SER A 118 -0.37 -4.92 17.08
C SER A 118 -1.87 -4.67 16.88
N LYS A 119 -2.32 -3.42 16.78
CA LYS A 119 -3.72 -3.11 16.50
C LYS A 119 -4.17 -3.59 15.12
N ALA A 120 -3.34 -3.41 14.09
CA ALA A 120 -3.65 -3.86 12.73
C ALA A 120 -3.74 -5.39 12.67
N VAL A 121 -2.82 -6.10 13.32
CA VAL A 121 -2.82 -7.57 13.43
C VAL A 121 -4.07 -8.06 14.16
N HIS A 122 -4.39 -7.52 15.32
CA HIS A 122 -5.58 -7.91 16.08
C HIS A 122 -6.87 -7.64 15.28
N MET A 123 -6.94 -6.55 14.52
CA MET A 123 -8.10 -6.27 13.67
C MET A 123 -8.24 -7.34 12.57
N ALA A 124 -7.14 -7.72 11.92
CA ALA A 124 -7.15 -8.77 10.90
C ALA A 124 -7.57 -10.12 11.50
N GLU A 125 -7.07 -10.47 12.67
CA GLU A 125 -7.46 -11.68 13.41
C GLU A 125 -8.96 -11.69 13.74
N MET A 126 -9.51 -10.57 14.23
CA MET A 126 -10.95 -10.44 14.49
C MET A 126 -11.81 -10.64 13.24
N MET A 127 -11.27 -10.29 12.08
CA MET A 127 -11.93 -10.45 10.76
C MET A 127 -11.58 -11.79 10.10
N SER A 128 -10.79 -12.64 10.76
CA SER A 128 -10.32 -13.93 10.23
C SER A 128 -9.53 -13.80 8.92
N ILE A 129 -8.77 -12.72 8.76
CA ILE A 129 -7.90 -12.48 7.61
C ILE A 129 -6.46 -12.82 8.00
N PRO A 130 -5.76 -13.65 7.22
CA PRO A 130 -4.37 -14.00 7.48
C PRO A 130 -3.46 -12.77 7.42
N VAL A 131 -2.52 -12.67 8.38
CA VAL A 131 -1.40 -11.73 8.29
C VAL A 131 -0.22 -12.46 7.68
N LEU A 132 0.15 -12.10 6.46
CA LEU A 132 1.23 -12.75 5.70
C LEU A 132 2.59 -12.44 6.28
N GLY A 133 2.75 -11.27 6.89
CA GLY A 133 3.96 -10.87 7.60
C GLY A 133 4.16 -9.36 7.68
N LEU A 134 5.34 -9.00 8.17
CA LEU A 134 5.75 -7.63 8.45
C LEU A 134 6.82 -7.16 7.47
N ILE A 135 6.72 -5.93 6.98
CA ILE A 135 7.77 -5.23 6.23
C ILE A 135 8.15 -3.97 7.00
N GLU A 136 9.43 -3.81 7.31
CA GLU A 136 9.93 -2.56 7.90
C GLU A 136 10.52 -1.67 6.83
N ASN A 137 9.90 -0.53 6.59
CA ASN A 137 10.46 0.51 5.74
C ASN A 137 11.34 1.48 6.56
N TYR A 138 12.28 2.15 5.91
CA TYR A 138 13.21 3.09 6.54
C TYR A 138 14.10 2.46 7.62
N SER A 139 14.40 1.16 7.50
CA SER A 139 15.20 0.41 8.50
C SER A 139 16.60 0.99 8.68
N TRP A 140 17.23 1.47 7.62
CA TRP A 140 18.54 2.13 7.67
C TRP A 140 18.76 3.06 6.48
N TYR A 141 19.71 3.94 6.63
CA TYR A 141 20.28 4.72 5.53
C TYR A 141 21.71 4.23 5.26
N GLN A 142 22.04 4.01 3.99
CA GLN A 142 23.40 3.66 3.60
C GLN A 142 24.14 4.90 3.10
N CYS A 143 25.24 5.27 3.78
CA CYS A 143 26.07 6.39 3.36
C CYS A 143 26.64 6.14 1.97
N PRO A 144 26.44 7.04 1.00
CA PRO A 144 26.95 6.86 -0.37
C PRO A 144 28.49 6.92 -0.44
N ASP A 145 29.15 7.62 0.50
CA ASP A 145 30.60 7.83 0.46
C ASP A 145 31.37 6.64 1.05
N CYS A 146 30.91 6.07 2.16
CA CYS A 146 31.66 5.02 2.87
C CYS A 146 30.89 3.69 2.99
N GLY A 147 29.64 3.60 2.54
CA GLY A 147 28.83 2.39 2.60
C GLY A 147 28.33 2.02 4.01
N ALA A 148 28.64 2.80 5.03
CA ALA A 148 28.17 2.55 6.40
C ALA A 148 26.63 2.65 6.49
N ARG A 149 26.03 1.76 7.28
CA ARG A 149 24.58 1.79 7.55
C ARG A 149 24.32 2.54 8.86
N HIS A 150 23.31 3.40 8.81
CA HIS A 150 22.91 4.23 9.95
C HIS A 150 21.42 4.01 10.24
N ALA A 151 21.11 3.69 11.49
CA ALA A 151 19.73 3.59 11.98
C ALA A 151 19.21 5.00 12.31
N ILE A 152 18.73 5.73 11.28
CA ILE A 152 18.33 7.15 11.40
C ILE A 152 17.16 7.30 12.37
N PHE A 153 16.24 6.34 12.41
CA PHE A 153 15.06 6.35 13.27
C PHE A 153 15.22 5.50 14.54
N GLY A 154 16.48 5.17 14.92
CA GLY A 154 16.79 4.33 16.07
C GLY A 154 16.89 2.85 15.73
N GLU A 155 17.21 2.06 16.76
CA GLU A 155 17.32 0.59 16.62
C GLU A 155 15.93 -0.02 16.43
N SER A 156 15.86 -0.93 15.46
CA SER A 156 14.60 -1.63 15.15
C SER A 156 14.21 -2.61 16.27
N ARG A 157 12.94 -2.61 16.62
CA ARG A 157 12.34 -3.61 17.51
C ARG A 157 11.50 -4.64 16.74
N LEU A 158 11.65 -4.69 15.42
CA LEU A 158 10.82 -5.54 14.57
C LEU A 158 10.90 -7.02 14.95
N GLU A 159 12.09 -7.54 15.31
CA GLU A 159 12.23 -8.94 15.73
C GLU A 159 11.49 -9.25 17.02
N GLU A 160 11.47 -8.32 17.97
CA GLU A 160 10.74 -8.48 19.22
C GLU A 160 9.23 -8.54 18.92
N VAL A 161 8.72 -7.58 18.15
CA VAL A 161 7.30 -7.50 17.75
C VAL A 161 6.89 -8.72 16.92
N ALA A 162 7.69 -9.10 15.94
CA ALA A 162 7.43 -10.27 15.09
C ALA A 162 7.34 -11.57 15.90
N ARG A 163 8.24 -11.72 16.89
CA ARG A 163 8.25 -12.89 17.79
C ARG A 163 7.01 -12.90 18.72
N GLU A 164 6.65 -11.76 19.29
CA GLU A 164 5.47 -11.63 20.15
C GLU A 164 4.17 -11.95 19.41
N LEU A 165 4.07 -11.52 18.15
CA LEU A 165 2.90 -11.74 17.31
C LEU A 165 2.94 -13.08 16.55
N GLY A 166 4.05 -13.80 16.58
CA GLY A 166 4.22 -15.05 15.83
C GLY A 166 4.23 -14.87 14.31
N LEU A 167 4.65 -13.71 13.82
CA LEU A 167 4.60 -13.33 12.40
C LEU A 167 6.00 -13.35 11.76
N PRO A 168 6.09 -13.71 10.47
CA PRO A 168 7.36 -13.60 9.74
C PRO A 168 7.70 -12.15 9.41
N ILE A 169 8.99 -11.83 9.38
CA ILE A 169 9.52 -10.61 8.77
C ILE A 169 9.78 -10.94 7.30
N LEU A 170 9.03 -10.29 6.41
CA LEU A 170 9.14 -10.51 4.97
C LEU A 170 10.31 -9.74 4.36
N ALA A 171 10.47 -8.47 4.76
CA ALA A 171 11.56 -7.63 4.28
C ALA A 171 11.89 -6.49 5.24
N ARG A 172 13.12 -5.95 5.06
CA ARG A 172 13.56 -4.67 5.61
C ARG A 172 14.07 -3.81 4.48
N LEU A 173 13.56 -2.61 4.37
CA LEU A 173 13.84 -1.69 3.27
C LEU A 173 14.69 -0.52 3.77
N PRO A 174 15.70 -0.10 3.01
CA PRO A 174 16.47 1.09 3.35
C PRO A 174 15.69 2.37 3.07
N ILE A 175 16.19 3.48 3.60
CA ILE A 175 15.87 4.80 3.08
C ILE A 175 16.56 4.90 1.71
N ASP A 176 15.77 4.96 0.64
CA ASP A 176 16.27 5.07 -0.73
C ASP A 176 15.80 6.39 -1.39
N PRO A 177 16.67 7.41 -1.41
CA PRO A 177 16.34 8.68 -2.08
C PRO A 177 16.09 8.55 -3.58
N ALA A 178 16.68 7.54 -4.24
CA ALA A 178 16.46 7.33 -5.66
C ALA A 178 15.05 6.78 -5.93
N LEU A 179 14.57 5.86 -5.08
CA LEU A 179 13.19 5.37 -5.15
C LEU A 179 12.19 6.49 -4.86
N ALA A 180 12.44 7.32 -3.85
CA ALA A 180 11.59 8.48 -3.54
C ALA A 180 11.52 9.45 -4.75
N ALA A 181 12.66 9.78 -5.35
CA ALA A 181 12.71 10.64 -6.54
C ALA A 181 12.00 9.99 -7.75
N ALA A 182 12.05 8.66 -7.90
CA ALA A 182 11.33 7.96 -8.94
C ALA A 182 9.81 8.05 -8.74
N CYS A 183 9.33 7.89 -7.49
CA CYS A 183 7.91 8.07 -7.15
C CYS A 183 7.45 9.51 -7.43
N ASP A 184 8.22 10.52 -7.00
CA ASP A 184 7.90 11.94 -7.23
C ASP A 184 7.87 12.30 -8.72
N ALA A 185 8.69 11.62 -9.53
CA ALA A 185 8.73 11.79 -10.97
C ALA A 185 7.69 10.94 -11.74
N GLY A 186 6.86 10.15 -11.06
CA GLY A 186 5.90 9.26 -11.70
C GLY A 186 6.55 8.10 -12.47
N LYS A 187 7.67 7.60 -12.00
CA LYS A 187 8.50 6.58 -12.68
C LYS A 187 8.84 5.39 -11.81
N VAL A 188 7.98 5.06 -10.85
CA VAL A 188 8.24 3.97 -9.90
C VAL A 188 8.49 2.62 -10.59
N GLU A 189 7.82 2.34 -11.70
CA GLU A 189 8.02 1.11 -12.50
C GLU A 189 9.44 0.97 -13.07
N GLY A 190 10.14 2.08 -13.27
CA GLY A 190 11.53 2.12 -13.73
C GLY A 190 12.56 2.15 -12.60
N ALA A 191 12.18 1.95 -11.35
CA ALA A 191 13.11 1.94 -10.23
C ALA A 191 14.16 0.82 -10.41
N GLU A 192 15.44 1.17 -10.29
CA GLU A 192 16.56 0.24 -10.56
C GLU A 192 16.66 -0.90 -9.52
N ARG A 193 16.18 -0.66 -8.29
CA ARG A 193 16.31 -1.60 -7.17
C ARG A 193 14.97 -2.23 -6.83
N ASN A 194 14.90 -3.54 -6.93
CA ASN A 194 13.78 -4.32 -6.45
C ASN A 194 14.12 -4.93 -5.08
N TYR A 195 13.64 -4.28 -4.02
CA TYR A 195 13.84 -4.75 -2.64
C TYR A 195 12.86 -5.85 -2.22
N LEU A 196 11.83 -6.12 -3.03
CA LEU A 196 10.72 -7.00 -2.68
C LEU A 196 10.67 -8.27 -3.55
N GLU A 197 11.73 -8.57 -4.32
CA GLU A 197 11.78 -9.74 -5.19
C GLU A 197 11.56 -11.06 -4.43
N GLU A 198 12.21 -11.21 -3.26
CA GLU A 198 12.04 -12.39 -2.42
C GLU A 198 10.63 -12.47 -1.81
N VAL A 199 10.02 -11.32 -1.48
CA VAL A 199 8.65 -11.28 -0.99
C VAL A 199 7.67 -11.67 -2.09
N ALA A 200 7.85 -11.15 -3.29
CA ALA A 200 7.03 -11.52 -4.45
C ALA A 200 7.09 -13.03 -4.70
N ALA A 201 8.29 -13.62 -4.71
CA ALA A 201 8.47 -15.07 -4.88
C ALA A 201 7.83 -15.93 -3.76
N GLN A 202 7.58 -15.36 -2.58
CA GLN A 202 6.85 -16.03 -1.50
C GLN A 202 5.34 -15.95 -1.69
N LEU A 203 4.84 -14.87 -2.29
CA LEU A 203 3.40 -14.68 -2.56
C LEU A 203 2.92 -15.53 -3.75
N ASP A 204 3.81 -15.91 -4.67
CA ASP A 204 3.51 -16.76 -5.85
C ASP A 204 3.33 -18.25 -5.49
N ARG A 205 3.39 -18.64 -4.22
CA ARG A 205 3.26 -20.03 -3.75
C ARG A 205 1.89 -20.31 -3.17
#